data_405a93aad503e98f2efc214a3146a4b8
#
_entry.id   405a93aad503e98f2efc214a3146a4b8
#
_cell.length_a   1.000
_cell.length_b   1.000
_cell.length_c   1.000
_cell.angle_alpha   90.00
_cell.angle_beta   90.00
_cell.angle_gamma   90.00
#
_symmetry.space_group_name_H-M   'P 1'
#
loop_
_entity.id
_entity.type
_entity.pdbx_description
1 polymer ?
#
loop_
_entity_poly.entity_id
_entity_poly.type
_entity_poly.pdbx_seq_one_letter_code
_entity_poly.pdbx_strand_id
1 'polypeptide(L)'
;MKNILIPTTLKDDTISAVKSAVNQTKDSACEIILLMVAETPDSFSSSFYLREMKTGLTISQEEVLETCRYIVEHTPNCKIKVHNQYGLSSPIFKRVIEHFSVKLVILTHSYKQETKRIHQYLIQLAGNQKCPILHLGNERLKEDFTKALYIESSTANMHVKDVQQFLNENFSYEIVSQASKFDDDFENMAPYLSEAISKYEIDLLVETRKGEKIKFKKNKKVSINEKLGLPVLSLYEEMA
;
A
#
# COMPACT_ATOMS: atom_id res chain seq x y z
N MET A 1 -0.91 11.78 -14.96
CA MET A 1 -0.62 10.32 -14.95
C MET A 1 -0.38 9.90 -13.52
N LYS A 2 -1.18 8.97 -12.98
CA LYS A 2 -1.05 8.48 -11.61
C LYS A 2 -0.39 7.11 -11.64
N ASN A 3 0.89 7.03 -11.33
CA ASN A 3 1.60 5.74 -11.30
C ASN A 3 1.51 5.14 -9.91
N ILE A 4 1.16 3.85 -9.86
CA ILE A 4 0.88 3.12 -8.63
C ILE A 4 1.87 1.97 -8.50
N LEU A 5 2.55 1.88 -7.35
CA LEU A 5 3.49 0.82 -7.04
C LEU A 5 2.82 -0.21 -6.14
N ILE A 6 2.88 -1.47 -6.53
CA ILE A 6 2.38 -2.61 -5.75
C ILE A 6 3.54 -3.58 -5.49
N PRO A 7 4.19 -3.51 -4.32
CA PRO A 7 5.10 -4.57 -3.90
C PRO A 7 4.36 -5.89 -3.78
N THR A 8 4.90 -6.96 -4.39
CA THR A 8 4.18 -8.23 -4.46
C THR A 8 5.11 -9.43 -4.52
N THR A 9 4.60 -10.57 -4.03
CA THR A 9 5.11 -11.93 -4.29
C THR A 9 4.16 -12.71 -5.19
N LEU A 10 3.23 -12.03 -5.88
CA LEU A 10 2.21 -12.57 -6.76
C LEU A 10 1.31 -13.61 -6.06
N LYS A 11 0.82 -13.28 -4.87
CA LYS A 11 -0.28 -14.00 -4.20
C LYS A 11 -1.64 -13.47 -4.67
N ASP A 12 -2.71 -14.20 -4.37
CA ASP A 12 -4.07 -13.93 -4.85
C ASP A 12 -4.56 -12.51 -4.55
N ASP A 13 -4.18 -11.94 -3.40
CA ASP A 13 -4.57 -10.56 -3.02
C ASP A 13 -3.88 -9.48 -3.88
N THR A 14 -2.88 -9.84 -4.71
CA THR A 14 -2.33 -8.96 -5.74
C THR A 14 -3.41 -8.56 -6.77
N ILE A 15 -4.33 -9.47 -7.09
CA ILE A 15 -5.46 -9.21 -8.00
C ILE A 15 -6.35 -8.10 -7.41
N SER A 16 -6.67 -8.18 -6.13
CA SER A 16 -7.46 -7.15 -5.42
C SER A 16 -6.72 -5.80 -5.38
N ALA A 17 -5.39 -5.82 -5.22
CA ALA A 17 -4.59 -4.59 -5.25
C ALA A 17 -4.59 -3.94 -6.64
N VAL A 18 -4.52 -4.73 -7.71
CA VAL A 18 -4.61 -4.23 -9.10
C VAL A 18 -5.99 -3.66 -9.39
N LYS A 19 -7.07 -4.32 -8.97
CA LYS A 19 -8.45 -3.79 -9.09
C LYS A 19 -8.60 -2.47 -8.34
N SER A 20 -8.12 -2.38 -7.10
CA SER A 20 -8.12 -1.13 -6.33
C SER A 20 -7.31 -0.04 -7.05
N ALA A 21 -6.15 -0.37 -7.63
CA ALA A 21 -5.33 0.59 -8.39
C ALA A 21 -6.08 1.12 -9.62
N VAL A 22 -6.73 0.25 -10.38
CA VAL A 22 -7.55 0.62 -11.55
C VAL A 22 -8.66 1.58 -11.13
N ASN A 23 -9.36 1.28 -10.03
CA ASN A 23 -10.47 2.11 -9.56
C ASN A 23 -10.02 3.50 -9.09
N GLN A 24 -8.78 3.63 -8.56
CA GLN A 24 -8.21 4.93 -8.19
C GLN A 24 -7.88 5.83 -9.40
N THR A 25 -7.94 5.31 -10.60
CA THR A 25 -7.44 6.00 -11.80
C THR A 25 -8.49 6.15 -12.90
N LYS A 26 -9.78 5.95 -12.59
CA LYS A 26 -10.93 5.87 -13.53
C LYS A 26 -10.89 6.90 -14.68
N ASP A 27 -10.32 8.08 -14.47
CA ASP A 27 -10.34 9.18 -15.46
C ASP A 27 -8.95 9.65 -15.91
N SER A 28 -7.88 8.98 -15.49
CA SER A 28 -6.51 9.42 -15.80
C SER A 28 -5.62 8.29 -16.28
N ALA A 29 -4.71 8.60 -17.22
CA ALA A 29 -3.67 7.66 -17.63
C ALA A 29 -2.84 7.19 -16.44
N CYS A 30 -2.62 5.87 -16.31
CA CYS A 30 -1.96 5.24 -15.18
C CYS A 30 -1.02 4.12 -15.62
N GLU A 31 0.09 3.96 -14.89
CA GLU A 31 0.92 2.77 -14.97
C GLU A 31 0.94 2.08 -13.59
N ILE A 32 0.57 0.81 -13.55
CA ILE A 32 0.64 -0.04 -12.37
C ILE A 32 1.94 -0.81 -12.41
N ILE A 33 2.81 -0.60 -11.41
CA ILE A 33 4.12 -1.24 -11.31
C ILE A 33 4.04 -2.34 -10.25
N LEU A 34 4.10 -3.60 -10.68
CA LEU A 34 4.25 -4.74 -9.78
C LEU A 34 5.73 -4.87 -9.43
N LEU A 35 6.10 -4.51 -8.20
CA LEU A 35 7.48 -4.57 -7.72
C LEU A 35 7.76 -5.90 -7.03
N MET A 36 8.59 -6.72 -7.64
CA MET A 36 9.11 -7.95 -7.06
C MET A 36 10.53 -7.72 -6.57
N VAL A 37 10.78 -7.96 -5.28
CA VAL A 37 12.12 -7.81 -4.69
C VAL A 37 12.68 -9.16 -4.31
N ALA A 38 13.97 -9.37 -4.60
CA ALA A 38 14.72 -10.54 -4.18
C ALA A 38 16.05 -10.14 -3.55
N GLU A 39 16.54 -10.95 -2.62
CA GLU A 39 17.87 -10.76 -2.04
C GLU A 39 18.95 -11.00 -3.11
N THR A 40 20.05 -10.28 -3.00
CA THR A 40 21.22 -10.61 -3.81
C THR A 40 21.82 -11.91 -3.28
N PRO A 41 22.11 -12.89 -4.15
CA PRO A 41 22.74 -14.12 -3.71
C PRO A 41 24.07 -13.87 -3.02
N ASP A 42 24.28 -14.47 -1.86
CA ASP A 42 25.54 -14.36 -1.10
C ASP A 42 26.70 -15.13 -1.74
N SER A 43 26.46 -15.89 -2.81
CA SER A 43 27.48 -16.69 -3.45
C SER A 43 28.26 -15.91 -4.51
N PHE A 44 29.58 -15.95 -4.43
CA PHE A 44 30.51 -15.45 -5.45
C PHE A 44 30.39 -16.17 -6.81
N SER A 45 29.52 -17.16 -6.93
CA SER A 45 29.30 -17.91 -8.17
C SER A 45 28.28 -17.20 -9.05
N SER A 46 28.75 -16.54 -10.09
CA SER A 46 27.91 -15.94 -11.14
C SER A 46 26.95 -16.93 -11.77
N SER A 47 27.26 -18.23 -11.78
CA SER A 47 26.39 -19.30 -12.29
C SER A 47 25.18 -19.56 -11.39
N PHE A 48 25.31 -19.45 -10.09
CA PHE A 48 24.20 -19.56 -9.15
C PHE A 48 23.26 -18.35 -9.30
N TYR A 49 23.82 -17.15 -9.38
CA TYR A 49 23.08 -15.92 -9.63
C TYR A 49 22.24 -15.97 -10.90
N LEU A 50 22.86 -16.41 -12.00
CA LEU A 50 22.17 -16.58 -13.29
C LEU A 50 21.10 -17.67 -13.26
N ARG A 51 21.27 -18.70 -12.41
CA ARG A 51 20.26 -19.75 -12.23
C ARG A 51 19.05 -19.23 -11.46
N GLU A 52 19.23 -18.49 -10.38
CA GLU A 52 18.13 -17.84 -9.62
C GLU A 52 17.40 -16.79 -10.46
N MET A 53 18.11 -16.00 -11.27
CA MET A 53 17.48 -15.08 -12.21
C MET A 53 16.65 -15.78 -13.30
N LYS A 54 16.99 -17.04 -13.62
CA LYS A 54 16.28 -17.86 -14.61
C LYS A 54 15.15 -18.71 -14.02
N THR A 55 15.03 -18.83 -12.70
CA THR A 55 13.85 -19.45 -12.10
C THR A 55 12.65 -18.57 -12.46
N GLY A 56 11.86 -19.03 -13.40
CA GLY A 56 10.59 -18.38 -13.82
C GLY A 56 9.61 -18.30 -12.66
N LEU A 57 8.51 -17.64 -12.90
CA LEU A 57 7.38 -17.64 -11.97
C LEU A 57 6.86 -19.09 -11.81
N THR A 58 6.32 -19.39 -10.66
CA THR A 58 5.55 -20.62 -10.45
C THR A 58 4.25 -20.55 -11.25
N ILE A 59 3.62 -21.67 -11.55
CA ILE A 59 2.34 -21.73 -12.26
C ILE A 59 1.31 -20.82 -11.59
N SER A 60 1.18 -20.89 -10.26
CA SER A 60 0.26 -20.03 -9.51
C SER A 60 0.58 -18.53 -9.62
N GLN A 61 1.87 -18.17 -9.65
CA GLN A 61 2.27 -16.77 -9.85
C GLN A 61 1.98 -16.27 -11.27
N GLU A 62 2.15 -17.14 -12.28
CA GLU A 62 1.80 -16.85 -13.68
C GLU A 62 0.31 -16.61 -13.82
N GLU A 63 -0.54 -17.45 -13.23
CA GLU A 63 -2.01 -17.31 -13.24
C GLU A 63 -2.46 -15.99 -12.61
N VAL A 64 -1.88 -15.61 -11.47
CA VAL A 64 -2.14 -14.32 -10.82
C VAL A 64 -1.72 -13.16 -11.72
N LEU A 65 -0.54 -13.24 -12.34
CA LEU A 65 -0.02 -12.19 -13.21
C LEU A 65 -0.86 -12.04 -14.49
N GLU A 66 -1.28 -13.14 -15.10
CA GLU A 66 -2.18 -13.13 -16.26
C GLU A 66 -3.53 -12.51 -15.92
N THR A 67 -4.10 -12.86 -14.78
CA THR A 67 -5.34 -12.24 -14.28
C THR A 67 -5.18 -10.72 -14.09
N CYS A 68 -4.06 -10.29 -13.52
CA CYS A 68 -3.76 -8.87 -13.35
C CYS A 68 -3.64 -8.15 -14.71
N ARG A 69 -2.98 -8.77 -15.69
CA ARG A 69 -2.86 -8.23 -17.06
C ARG A 69 -4.23 -8.13 -17.72
N TYR A 70 -5.04 -9.16 -17.63
CA TYR A 70 -6.39 -9.17 -18.16
C TYR A 70 -7.25 -8.01 -17.63
N ILE A 71 -7.21 -7.74 -16.31
CA ILE A 71 -7.94 -6.63 -15.70
C ILE A 71 -7.49 -5.28 -16.30
N VAL A 72 -6.17 -5.09 -16.41
CA VAL A 72 -5.62 -3.81 -16.89
C VAL A 72 -5.85 -3.63 -18.39
N GLU A 73 -5.76 -4.67 -19.21
CA GLU A 73 -6.05 -4.63 -20.65
C GLU A 73 -7.49 -4.22 -20.96
N HIS A 74 -8.43 -4.55 -20.07
CA HIS A 74 -9.84 -4.16 -20.20
C HIS A 74 -10.15 -2.79 -19.57
N THR A 75 -9.11 -2.09 -19.08
CA THR A 75 -9.25 -0.76 -18.49
C THR A 75 -8.62 0.31 -19.39
N PRO A 76 -9.40 1.27 -19.88
CA PRO A 76 -8.86 2.35 -20.73
C PRO A 76 -7.74 3.13 -20.04
N ASN A 77 -6.71 3.49 -20.81
CA ASN A 77 -5.60 4.31 -20.36
C ASN A 77 -4.77 3.75 -19.19
N CYS A 78 -4.90 2.46 -18.88
CA CYS A 78 -4.14 1.79 -17.85
C CYS A 78 -3.09 0.87 -18.45
N LYS A 79 -1.90 0.81 -17.83
CA LYS A 79 -0.80 -0.10 -18.20
C LYS A 79 -0.30 -0.83 -16.97
N ILE A 80 0.20 -2.04 -17.17
CA ILE A 80 0.84 -2.84 -16.12
C ILE A 80 2.27 -3.20 -16.50
N LYS A 81 3.18 -3.08 -15.54
CA LYS A 81 4.60 -3.42 -15.71
C LYS A 81 5.09 -4.22 -14.51
N VAL A 82 5.82 -5.29 -14.78
CA VAL A 82 6.55 -6.02 -13.75
C VAL A 82 7.97 -5.47 -13.66
N HIS A 83 8.39 -5.10 -12.46
CA HIS A 83 9.75 -4.64 -12.17
C HIS A 83 10.40 -5.56 -11.14
N ASN A 84 11.45 -6.26 -11.56
CA ASN A 84 12.24 -7.12 -10.70
C ASN A 84 13.45 -6.34 -10.16
N GLN A 85 13.56 -6.25 -8.83
CA GLN A 85 14.65 -5.56 -8.14
C GLN A 85 15.45 -6.55 -7.29
N TYR A 86 16.72 -6.74 -7.63
CA TYR A 86 17.66 -7.54 -6.83
C TYR A 86 18.44 -6.65 -5.89
N GLY A 87 18.41 -7.00 -4.61
CA GLY A 87 18.93 -6.16 -3.55
C GLY A 87 18.11 -4.89 -3.34
N LEU A 88 18.08 -4.41 -2.11
CA LEU A 88 17.29 -3.24 -1.75
C LEU A 88 18.10 -2.37 -0.76
N SER A 89 18.09 -1.07 -1.02
CA SER A 89 18.59 -0.05 -0.11
C SER A 89 17.72 1.21 -0.20
N SER A 90 17.83 2.11 0.76
CA SER A 90 17.05 3.36 0.74
C SER A 90 17.29 4.18 -0.55
N PRO A 91 18.53 4.40 -1.03
CA PRO A 91 18.76 5.08 -2.31
C PRO A 91 18.17 4.35 -3.52
N ILE A 92 18.24 3.00 -3.55
CA ILE A 92 17.67 2.21 -4.65
C ILE A 92 16.16 2.36 -4.66
N PHE A 93 15.49 2.21 -3.51
CA PHE A 93 14.04 2.35 -3.43
C PHE A 93 13.58 3.77 -3.79
N LYS A 94 14.28 4.79 -3.29
CA LYS A 94 14.01 6.19 -3.68
C LYS A 94 14.10 6.38 -5.19
N ARG A 95 15.12 5.81 -5.84
CA ARG A 95 15.27 5.85 -7.31
C ARG A 95 14.12 5.15 -8.03
N VAL A 96 13.62 4.02 -7.51
CA VAL A 96 12.43 3.33 -8.06
C VAL A 96 11.20 4.25 -8.00
N ILE A 97 10.94 4.88 -6.85
CA ILE A 97 9.83 5.83 -6.67
C ILE A 97 9.93 7.00 -7.67
N GLU A 98 11.13 7.58 -7.80
CA GLU A 98 11.38 8.72 -8.71
C GLU A 98 11.29 8.31 -10.18
N HIS A 99 11.93 7.19 -10.57
CA HIS A 99 11.95 6.69 -11.95
C HIS A 99 10.55 6.43 -12.49
N PHE A 100 9.69 5.80 -11.69
CA PHE A 100 8.31 5.53 -12.06
C PHE A 100 7.35 6.67 -11.71
N SER A 101 7.84 7.78 -11.12
CA SER A 101 6.99 8.89 -10.66
C SER A 101 5.79 8.41 -9.83
N VAL A 102 6.04 7.51 -8.89
CA VAL A 102 5.02 6.84 -8.08
C VAL A 102 4.26 7.86 -7.25
N LYS A 103 2.92 7.81 -7.30
CA LYS A 103 2.00 8.67 -6.56
C LYS A 103 1.24 7.96 -5.45
N LEU A 104 1.20 6.63 -5.48
CA LEU A 104 0.54 5.79 -4.48
C LEU A 104 1.30 4.46 -4.39
N VAL A 105 1.50 3.97 -3.17
CA VAL A 105 1.94 2.60 -2.91
C VAL A 105 0.77 1.81 -2.36
N ILE A 106 0.50 0.61 -2.88
CA ILE A 106 -0.53 -0.30 -2.34
C ILE A 106 0.16 -1.50 -1.71
N LEU A 107 -0.09 -1.73 -0.43
CA LEU A 107 0.42 -2.87 0.33
C LEU A 107 -0.70 -3.86 0.63
N THR A 108 -0.58 -5.07 0.11
CA THR A 108 -1.53 -6.15 0.38
C THR A 108 -1.31 -6.76 1.75
N HIS A 109 -2.33 -7.46 2.27
CA HIS A 109 -2.22 -8.16 3.54
C HIS A 109 -1.15 -9.25 3.49
N SER A 110 -1.15 -10.08 2.43
CA SER A 110 -0.17 -11.15 2.27
C SER A 110 1.26 -10.64 2.20
N TYR A 111 1.49 -9.51 1.53
CA TYR A 111 2.83 -8.91 1.45
C TYR A 111 3.33 -8.42 2.81
N LYS A 112 2.43 -7.84 3.64
CA LYS A 112 2.77 -7.43 5.01
C LYS A 112 3.12 -8.62 5.93
N GLN A 113 2.61 -9.81 5.62
CA GLN A 113 2.89 -11.05 6.35
C GLN A 113 4.17 -11.78 5.88
N GLU A 114 4.82 -11.31 4.81
CA GLU A 114 6.07 -11.90 4.34
C GLU A 114 7.14 -11.86 5.42
N THR A 115 7.81 -13.00 5.63
CA THR A 115 8.80 -13.16 6.72
C THR A 115 10.22 -12.81 6.30
N LYS A 116 10.52 -12.82 5.00
CA LYS A 116 11.86 -12.48 4.49
C LYS A 116 12.21 -11.04 4.81
N ARG A 117 13.45 -10.81 5.24
CA ARG A 117 13.93 -9.49 5.68
C ARG A 117 13.79 -8.42 4.62
N ILE A 118 14.00 -8.75 3.35
CA ILE A 118 13.93 -7.79 2.25
C ILE A 118 12.51 -7.20 2.09
N HIS A 119 11.46 -8.01 2.27
CA HIS A 119 10.08 -7.53 2.19
C HIS A 119 9.73 -6.64 3.38
N GLN A 120 10.14 -7.03 4.59
CA GLN A 120 9.95 -6.21 5.79
C GLN A 120 10.70 -4.88 5.68
N TYR A 121 11.90 -4.90 5.12
CA TYR A 121 12.69 -3.71 4.88
C TYR A 121 12.04 -2.80 3.82
N LEU A 122 11.46 -3.37 2.75
CA LEU A 122 10.73 -2.58 1.75
C LEU A 122 9.54 -1.85 2.38
N ILE A 123 8.76 -2.51 3.24
CA ILE A 123 7.62 -1.90 3.94
C ILE A 123 8.09 -0.69 4.78
N GLN A 124 9.21 -0.83 5.51
CA GLN A 124 9.80 0.28 6.28
C GLN A 124 10.28 1.42 5.38
N LEU A 125 10.90 1.10 4.24
CA LEU A 125 11.32 2.10 3.26
C LEU A 125 10.12 2.84 2.67
N ALA A 126 9.04 2.13 2.34
CA ALA A 126 7.79 2.72 1.85
C ALA A 126 7.19 3.67 2.90
N GLY A 127 7.17 3.27 4.18
CA GLY A 127 6.72 4.12 5.28
C GLY A 127 7.46 5.46 5.40
N ASN A 128 8.72 5.50 4.98
CA ASN A 128 9.57 6.70 5.00
C ASN A 128 9.51 7.54 3.71
N GLN A 129 8.76 7.09 2.69
CA GLN A 129 8.55 7.92 1.50
C GLN A 129 7.39 8.90 1.72
N LYS A 130 7.48 10.06 1.07
CA LYS A 130 6.41 11.09 1.13
C LYS A 130 5.15 10.70 0.34
N CYS A 131 5.16 9.58 -0.37
CA CYS A 131 4.05 9.07 -1.18
C CYS A 131 2.98 8.44 -0.28
N PRO A 132 1.67 8.65 -0.51
CA PRO A 132 0.60 7.95 0.21
C PRO A 132 0.73 6.43 0.11
N ILE A 133 0.28 5.72 1.17
CA ILE A 133 0.26 4.26 1.19
C ILE A 133 -1.16 3.79 1.48
N LEU A 134 -1.72 2.98 0.57
CA LEU A 134 -2.98 2.28 0.80
C LEU A 134 -2.67 0.86 1.33
N HIS A 135 -3.00 0.61 2.57
CA HIS A 135 -2.92 -0.70 3.19
C HIS A 135 -4.24 -1.43 2.97
N LEU A 136 -4.23 -2.49 2.17
CA LEU A 136 -5.41 -3.33 1.99
C LEU A 136 -5.60 -4.25 3.20
N GLY A 137 -6.87 -4.45 3.58
CA GLY A 137 -7.28 -5.37 4.63
C GLY A 137 -7.30 -6.83 4.16
N ASN A 138 -7.79 -7.73 5.03
CA ASN A 138 -7.88 -9.16 4.77
C ASN A 138 -9.23 -9.58 4.17
N GLU A 139 -10.24 -8.74 4.27
CA GLU A 139 -11.58 -9.05 3.77
C GLU A 139 -11.70 -8.76 2.27
N ARG A 140 -12.70 -9.39 1.61
CA ARG A 140 -13.07 -9.07 0.23
C ARG A 140 -13.50 -7.62 0.19
N LEU A 141 -12.59 -6.76 -0.24
CA LEU A 141 -12.78 -5.33 -0.31
C LEU A 141 -13.89 -4.99 -1.32
N LYS A 142 -14.75 -4.05 -0.96
CA LYS A 142 -15.48 -3.29 -1.96
C LYS A 142 -14.45 -2.73 -2.94
N GLU A 143 -14.72 -2.84 -4.21
CA GLU A 143 -13.76 -2.41 -5.24
C GLU A 143 -13.61 -0.89 -5.29
N ASP A 144 -14.60 -0.15 -4.77
CA ASP A 144 -14.65 1.31 -4.73
C ASP A 144 -14.75 1.80 -3.29
N PHE A 145 -13.84 2.68 -2.89
CA PHE A 145 -13.90 3.41 -1.63
C PHE A 145 -14.43 4.82 -1.90
N THR A 146 -15.33 5.30 -1.05
CA THR A 146 -15.92 6.64 -1.21
C THR A 146 -16.02 7.40 0.11
N LYS A 147 -16.31 6.70 1.21
CA LYS A 147 -16.57 7.29 2.53
C LYS A 147 -15.46 6.96 3.51
N ALA A 148 -14.75 7.99 3.94
CA ALA A 148 -13.60 7.85 4.81
C ALA A 148 -13.88 8.29 6.25
N LEU A 149 -13.26 7.56 7.21
CA LEU A 149 -13.10 7.99 8.58
C LEU A 149 -11.66 8.47 8.79
N TYR A 150 -11.48 9.74 9.12
CA TYR A 150 -10.17 10.27 9.48
C TYR A 150 -9.85 9.96 10.95
N ILE A 151 -8.71 9.33 11.19
CA ILE A 151 -8.18 9.02 12.51
C ILE A 151 -7.04 10.00 12.80
N GLU A 152 -7.36 11.05 13.55
CA GLU A 152 -6.39 12.08 13.93
C GLU A 152 -5.49 11.57 15.05
N SER A 153 -4.17 11.60 14.84
CA SER A 153 -3.19 11.31 15.89
C SER A 153 -3.04 12.53 16.79
N SER A 154 -2.85 12.33 18.10
CA SER A 154 -2.56 13.41 19.08
C SER A 154 -1.32 14.24 18.72
N THR A 155 -0.42 13.68 17.90
CA THR A 155 0.79 14.35 17.42
C THR A 155 0.71 14.79 15.96
N ALA A 156 -0.49 14.71 15.34
CA ALA A 156 -0.67 15.10 13.94
C ALA A 156 -0.52 16.63 13.78
N ASN A 157 0.19 17.01 12.72
CA ASN A 157 0.34 18.42 12.33
C ASN A 157 -0.66 18.81 11.23
N MET A 158 -1.40 17.84 10.67
CA MET A 158 -2.39 18.06 9.62
C MET A 158 -3.79 18.11 10.20
N HIS A 159 -4.49 19.20 9.92
CA HIS A 159 -5.90 19.32 10.28
C HIS A 159 -6.80 18.60 9.28
N VAL A 160 -8.00 18.22 9.71
CA VAL A 160 -8.97 17.51 8.87
C VAL A 160 -9.27 18.22 7.53
N LYS A 161 -9.24 19.55 7.53
CA LYS A 161 -9.47 20.36 6.32
C LYS A 161 -8.35 20.16 5.29
N ASP A 162 -7.10 20.11 5.74
CA ASP A 162 -5.94 19.92 4.87
C ASP A 162 -5.94 18.51 4.30
N VAL A 163 -6.29 17.52 5.14
CA VAL A 163 -6.48 16.12 4.70
C VAL A 163 -7.59 16.03 3.66
N GLN A 164 -8.76 16.66 3.89
CA GLN A 164 -9.87 16.65 2.94
C GLN A 164 -9.50 17.33 1.62
N GLN A 165 -8.79 18.46 1.66
CA GLN A 165 -8.31 19.12 0.45
C GLN A 165 -7.39 18.20 -0.34
N PHE A 166 -6.42 17.57 0.33
CA PHE A 166 -5.51 16.62 -0.31
C PHE A 166 -6.24 15.44 -0.94
N LEU A 167 -7.27 14.91 -0.25
CA LEU A 167 -8.10 13.82 -0.78
C LEU A 167 -8.87 14.25 -2.02
N ASN A 168 -9.47 15.43 -2.04
CA ASN A 168 -10.21 15.96 -3.17
C ASN A 168 -9.32 16.17 -4.41
N GLU A 169 -8.06 16.60 -4.20
CA GLU A 169 -7.11 16.82 -5.30
C GLU A 169 -6.54 15.53 -5.89
N ASN A 170 -6.41 14.48 -5.06
CA ASN A 170 -5.70 13.27 -5.45
C ASN A 170 -6.57 12.02 -5.55
N PHE A 171 -7.71 11.99 -4.87
CA PHE A 171 -8.60 10.83 -4.76
C PHE A 171 -10.05 11.29 -4.81
N SER A 172 -10.98 10.33 -4.88
CA SER A 172 -12.43 10.61 -4.85
C SER A 172 -13.04 10.16 -3.51
N TYR A 173 -12.38 10.54 -2.39
CA TYR A 173 -12.82 10.15 -1.06
C TYR A 173 -13.35 11.35 -0.29
N GLU A 174 -14.44 11.14 0.46
CA GLU A 174 -15.03 12.13 1.35
C GLU A 174 -14.86 11.71 2.81
N ILE A 175 -14.33 12.60 3.65
CA ILE A 175 -14.28 12.37 5.10
C ILE A 175 -15.67 12.64 5.67
N VAL A 176 -16.37 11.57 6.04
CA VAL A 176 -17.72 11.63 6.61
C VAL A 176 -17.71 11.63 8.14
N SER A 177 -16.60 11.24 8.75
CA SER A 177 -16.44 11.20 10.21
C SER A 177 -14.97 11.38 10.60
N GLN A 178 -14.76 11.84 11.84
CA GLN A 178 -13.45 12.04 12.44
C GLN A 178 -13.41 11.41 13.84
N ALA A 179 -12.29 10.78 14.16
CA ALA A 179 -12.00 10.24 15.47
C ALA A 179 -10.59 10.64 15.91
N SER A 180 -10.43 11.08 17.16
CA SER A 180 -9.10 11.35 17.70
C SER A 180 -8.49 10.07 18.25
N LYS A 181 -7.24 9.79 17.87
CA LYS A 181 -6.48 8.66 18.40
C LYS A 181 -5.90 9.08 19.75
N PHE A 182 -6.53 8.67 20.83
CA PHE A 182 -5.91 8.74 22.16
C PHE A 182 -4.86 7.63 22.27
N ASP A 183 -3.65 7.99 22.71
CA ASP A 183 -2.54 7.06 22.87
C ASP A 183 -2.94 5.86 23.74
N ASP A 184 -2.65 4.66 23.24
CA ASP A 184 -2.76 3.34 23.87
C ASP A 184 -4.16 2.74 24.16
N ASP A 185 -5.29 3.39 23.85
CA ASP A 185 -6.62 2.93 24.28
C ASP A 185 -7.54 2.48 23.11
N PHE A 186 -6.96 1.78 22.14
CA PHE A 186 -7.73 1.27 20.98
C PHE A 186 -8.88 0.34 21.42
N GLU A 187 -8.72 -0.41 22.51
CA GLU A 187 -9.76 -1.35 22.97
C GLU A 187 -11.03 -0.62 23.41
N ASN A 188 -10.89 0.55 24.01
CA ASN A 188 -12.04 1.39 24.39
C ASN A 188 -12.63 2.13 23.18
N MET A 189 -11.85 2.40 22.13
CA MET A 189 -12.33 3.07 20.91
C MET A 189 -13.01 2.12 19.92
N ALA A 190 -12.67 0.83 19.92
CA ALA A 190 -13.16 -0.13 18.93
C ALA A 190 -14.70 -0.18 18.82
N PRO A 191 -15.50 -0.15 19.90
CA PRO A 191 -16.95 -0.10 19.79
C PRO A 191 -17.48 1.15 19.11
N TYR A 192 -16.93 2.34 19.45
CA TYR A 192 -17.34 3.62 18.86
C TYR A 192 -16.98 3.71 17.38
N LEU A 193 -15.80 3.20 17.01
CA LEU A 193 -15.37 3.13 15.61
C LEU A 193 -16.28 2.18 14.82
N SER A 194 -16.63 1.02 15.38
CA SER A 194 -17.53 0.07 14.74
C SER A 194 -18.94 0.64 14.55
N GLU A 195 -19.46 1.39 15.52
CA GLU A 195 -20.73 2.10 15.39
C GLU A 195 -20.68 3.18 14.31
N ALA A 196 -19.63 4.01 14.29
CA ALA A 196 -19.44 5.04 13.27
C ALA A 196 -19.32 4.43 11.87
N ILE A 197 -18.54 3.35 11.71
CA ILE A 197 -18.36 2.61 10.47
C ILE A 197 -19.72 2.13 9.95
N SER A 198 -20.51 1.50 10.79
CA SER A 198 -21.83 1.00 10.42
C SER A 198 -22.83 2.11 10.10
N LYS A 199 -22.86 3.17 10.91
CA LYS A 199 -23.80 4.29 10.78
C LYS A 199 -23.57 5.12 9.52
N TYR A 200 -22.32 5.38 9.16
CA TYR A 200 -21.96 6.22 8.02
C TYR A 200 -21.54 5.42 6.79
N GLU A 201 -21.61 4.07 6.85
CA GLU A 201 -21.19 3.16 5.77
C GLU A 201 -19.73 3.40 5.33
N ILE A 202 -18.84 3.62 6.31
CA ILE A 202 -17.43 3.91 6.07
C ILE A 202 -16.76 2.68 5.47
N ASP A 203 -16.01 2.89 4.39
CA ASP A 203 -15.30 1.86 3.63
C ASP A 203 -13.77 2.06 3.60
N LEU A 204 -13.28 3.20 4.12
CA LEU A 204 -11.87 3.54 4.16
C LEU A 204 -11.53 4.23 5.48
N LEU A 205 -10.39 3.91 6.06
CA LEU A 205 -9.77 4.68 7.13
C LEU A 205 -8.68 5.57 6.55
N VAL A 206 -8.54 6.78 7.06
CA VAL A 206 -7.45 7.71 6.71
C VAL A 206 -6.68 8.06 7.97
N GLU A 207 -5.37 7.93 7.92
CA GLU A 207 -4.47 8.34 9.01
C GLU A 207 -3.28 9.12 8.47
N THR A 208 -2.64 9.91 9.33
CA THR A 208 -1.36 10.55 9.02
C THR A 208 -0.20 9.79 9.64
N ARG A 209 0.97 9.86 9.00
CA ARG A 209 2.21 9.27 9.48
C ARG A 209 3.39 10.22 9.35
N LYS A 210 4.35 10.07 10.25
CA LYS A 210 5.68 10.70 10.19
C LYS A 210 6.74 9.68 9.75
N GLY A 211 7.84 10.15 9.21
CA GLY A 211 8.99 9.29 8.95
C GLY A 211 9.55 8.71 10.25
N GLU A 212 9.75 7.42 10.28
CA GLU A 212 10.34 6.73 11.44
C GLU A 212 11.76 6.24 11.13
N LYS A 213 12.62 6.24 12.14
CA LYS A 213 13.92 5.58 12.01
C LYS A 213 13.70 4.08 11.80
N ILE A 214 14.34 3.52 10.76
CA ILE A 214 14.27 2.09 10.45
C ILE A 214 14.79 1.29 11.65
N LYS A 215 13.90 0.54 12.29
CA LYS A 215 14.22 -0.31 13.44
C LYS A 215 14.14 -1.77 13.03
N PHE A 216 15.22 -2.50 13.16
CA PHE A 216 15.27 -3.96 12.88
C PHE A 216 14.65 -4.82 13.99
N LYS A 217 14.15 -4.22 15.07
CA LYS A 217 13.43 -4.93 16.15
C LYS A 217 11.92 -4.90 15.89
N LYS A 218 11.31 -6.09 15.87
CA LYS A 218 9.86 -6.27 15.79
C LYS A 218 9.18 -5.79 17.08
N ASN A 219 8.59 -4.60 17.06
CA ASN A 219 7.44 -4.35 17.90
C ASN A 219 6.20 -4.52 16.99
N LYS A 220 5.56 -5.69 17.05
CA LYS A 220 4.24 -5.89 16.41
C LYS A 220 3.20 -5.08 17.20
N LYS A 221 3.05 -3.80 16.91
CA LYS A 221 1.78 -3.14 17.18
C LYS A 221 0.80 -3.64 16.12
N VAL A 222 -0.26 -4.30 16.55
CA VAL A 222 -1.35 -4.71 15.64
C VAL A 222 -1.93 -3.43 15.05
N SER A 223 -1.94 -3.32 13.74
CA SER A 223 -2.42 -2.10 13.08
C SER A 223 -3.96 -2.00 13.19
N ILE A 224 -4.48 -0.78 13.14
CA ILE A 224 -5.93 -0.52 13.23
C ILE A 224 -6.69 -1.26 12.13
N ASN A 225 -6.12 -1.36 10.92
CA ASN A 225 -6.77 -2.07 9.83
C ASN A 225 -6.88 -3.59 10.06
N GLU A 226 -5.93 -4.20 10.79
CA GLU A 226 -6.01 -5.63 11.12
C GLU A 226 -7.14 -5.91 12.11
N LYS A 227 -7.48 -4.93 12.95
CA LYS A 227 -8.57 -5.07 13.95
C LYS A 227 -9.95 -4.75 13.37
N LEU A 228 -10.05 -3.78 12.46
CA LEU A 228 -11.32 -3.32 11.89
C LEU A 228 -11.64 -3.93 10.52
N GLY A 229 -10.68 -4.64 9.90
CA GLY A 229 -10.84 -5.25 8.57
C GLY A 229 -10.88 -4.26 7.41
N LEU A 230 -10.93 -2.95 7.66
CA LEU A 230 -11.00 -1.92 6.63
C LEU A 230 -9.63 -1.56 6.06
N PRO A 231 -9.57 -1.14 4.79
CA PRO A 231 -8.35 -0.56 4.23
C PRO A 231 -8.01 0.77 4.92
N VAL A 232 -6.71 1.09 4.96
CA VAL A 232 -6.19 2.32 5.54
C VAL A 232 -5.35 3.07 4.52
N LEU A 233 -5.71 4.32 4.24
CA LEU A 233 -4.88 5.25 3.50
C LEU A 233 -4.01 6.05 4.50
N SER A 234 -2.71 5.83 4.43
CA SER A 234 -1.74 6.49 5.30
C SER A 234 -1.04 7.62 4.55
N LEU A 235 -1.24 8.86 4.99
CA LEU A 235 -0.70 10.08 4.40
C LEU A 235 0.56 10.53 5.14
N TYR A 236 1.56 11.02 4.41
CA TYR A 236 2.77 11.56 5.02
C TYR A 236 2.57 13.03 5.40
N GLU A 237 2.84 13.42 6.64
CA GLU A 237 2.49 14.74 7.19
C GLU A 237 3.15 15.96 6.51
N GLU A 238 4.22 15.78 5.75
CA GLU A 238 4.87 16.88 5.02
C GLU A 238 4.30 17.09 3.60
N MET A 239 3.17 16.47 3.25
CA MET A 239 2.56 16.60 1.90
C MET A 239 1.57 17.75 1.80
N ALA A 240 1.27 18.44 2.89
CA ALA A 240 0.37 19.58 2.93
C ALA A 240 1.13 20.91 3.00
#